data_f04118a57726d9d231ab5881623ccd56
#
_entry.id   f04118a57726d9d231ab5881623ccd56
#
_cell.length_a   1.000
_cell.length_b   1.000
_cell.length_c   1.000
_cell.angle_alpha   90.00
_cell.angle_beta   90.00
_cell.angle_gamma   90.00
#
_symmetry.space_group_name_H-M   'P 1'
#
loop_
_entity.id
_entity.type
_entity.pdbx_description
1 polymer ?
#
loop_
_entity_poly.entity_id
_entity_poly.type
_entity_poly.pdbx_seq_one_letter_code
_entity_poly.pdbx_strand_id
1 'polypeptide(L)'
;AIAMTEPDTGSDLSGIRTRAEDRGDHWQIDGAKTYISNGINSDVVIVAAKLASAEKKHAMVLLIVERGMDGFERGRNLKKMGMPAQDTAELFFQNVKVPKGNVLGEPGRGFYYLMEGLAEERLISAVGSIANARKAFDITRAYVMDRKLFGRPLAEQQNTQFRMAEMDAEIDLVQVYVDHCVVERSEER
;
A
#
# COMPACT_ATOMS: atom_id res chain seq x y z
N ALA A 1 -10.35 -3.17 2.39
CA ALA A 1 -9.01 -2.77 2.83
C ALA A 1 -8.16 -3.97 3.20
N ILE A 2 -6.84 -3.81 3.26
CA ILE A 2 -5.91 -4.76 3.85
C ILE A 2 -5.19 -4.11 5.03
N ALA A 3 -5.16 -4.78 6.18
CA ALA A 3 -4.62 -4.26 7.43
C ALA A 3 -3.41 -5.09 7.88
N MET A 4 -2.21 -4.61 7.54
CA MET A 4 -0.94 -5.24 7.86
C MET A 4 -0.18 -4.45 8.93
N THR A 5 0.07 -3.17 8.67
CA THR A 5 0.92 -2.28 9.47
C THR A 5 0.36 -2.03 10.88
N GLU A 6 1.24 -2.02 11.86
CA GLU A 6 0.94 -1.70 13.25
C GLU A 6 1.78 -0.51 13.74
N PRO A 7 1.46 0.13 14.87
CA PRO A 7 2.22 1.28 15.38
C PRO A 7 3.72 1.04 15.48
N ASP A 8 4.13 -0.17 15.85
CA ASP A 8 5.54 -0.54 16.05
C ASP A 8 6.13 -1.37 14.89
N THR A 9 5.35 -1.68 13.85
CA THR A 9 5.74 -2.63 12.81
C THR A 9 5.19 -2.25 11.44
N GLY A 10 6.08 -1.96 10.51
CA GLY A 10 5.75 -1.70 9.09
C GLY A 10 6.42 -2.73 8.18
N SER A 11 7.68 -2.50 7.81
CA SER A 11 8.42 -3.38 6.89
C SER A 11 8.68 -4.78 7.45
N ASP A 12 8.87 -4.92 8.76
CA ASP A 12 9.01 -6.22 9.42
C ASP A 12 7.65 -6.77 9.83
N LEU A 13 6.91 -7.34 8.89
CA LEU A 13 5.62 -7.98 9.17
C LEU A 13 5.71 -9.14 10.16
N SER A 14 6.89 -9.75 10.30
CA SER A 14 7.10 -10.80 11.31
C SER A 14 6.99 -10.29 12.76
N GLY A 15 7.11 -8.98 12.92
CA GLY A 15 7.00 -8.28 14.20
C GLY A 15 5.58 -7.91 14.63
N ILE A 16 4.52 -8.12 13.82
CA ILE A 16 3.15 -7.75 14.19
C ILE A 16 2.73 -8.37 15.51
N ARG A 17 1.87 -7.67 16.25
CA ARG A 17 1.38 -8.07 17.58
C ARG A 17 -0.10 -8.42 17.60
N THR A 18 -0.87 -8.01 16.59
CA THR A 18 -2.27 -8.43 16.44
C THR A 18 -2.32 -9.94 16.44
N ARG A 19 -3.16 -10.51 17.30
CA ARG A 19 -3.27 -11.95 17.53
C ARG A 19 -4.62 -12.47 17.08
N ALA A 20 -4.61 -13.69 16.56
CA ALA A 20 -5.80 -14.47 16.27
C ALA A 20 -5.74 -15.77 17.04
N GLU A 21 -6.76 -16.03 17.85
CA GLU A 21 -6.91 -17.24 18.63
C GLU A 21 -8.06 -18.08 18.06
N ASP A 22 -7.81 -19.37 17.87
CA ASP A 22 -8.83 -20.33 17.48
C ASP A 22 -9.66 -20.74 18.71
N ARG A 23 -10.95 -20.36 18.71
CA ARG A 23 -11.91 -20.68 19.78
C ARG A 23 -12.82 -21.86 19.43
N GLY A 24 -12.50 -22.60 18.36
CA GLY A 24 -13.29 -23.73 17.92
C GLY A 24 -14.36 -23.35 16.91
N ASP A 25 -15.36 -22.59 17.29
CA ASP A 25 -16.48 -22.12 16.45
C ASP A 25 -16.20 -20.80 15.73
N HIS A 26 -15.24 -20.00 16.22
CA HIS A 26 -14.82 -18.72 15.64
C HIS A 26 -13.33 -18.45 15.86
N TRP A 27 -12.81 -17.42 15.19
CA TRP A 27 -11.53 -16.79 15.49
C TRP A 27 -11.77 -15.56 16.35
N GLN A 28 -10.97 -15.39 17.39
CA GLN A 28 -10.94 -14.17 18.18
C GLN A 28 -9.73 -13.32 17.78
N ILE A 29 -9.95 -12.04 17.43
CA ILE A 29 -8.87 -11.11 17.08
C ILE A 29 -8.74 -10.04 18.18
N ASP A 30 -7.49 -9.76 18.56
CA ASP A 30 -7.11 -8.68 19.45
C ASP A 30 -5.88 -7.96 18.91
N GLY A 31 -5.91 -6.62 18.85
CA GLY A 31 -4.79 -5.81 18.39
C GLY A 31 -5.19 -4.46 17.79
N ALA A 32 -4.22 -3.82 17.14
CA ALA A 32 -4.41 -2.54 16.48
C ALA A 32 -3.62 -2.46 15.18
N LYS A 33 -4.16 -1.76 14.21
CA LYS A 33 -3.53 -1.49 12.92
C LYS A 33 -3.49 0.00 12.65
N THR A 34 -2.47 0.46 11.93
CA THR A 34 -2.33 1.88 11.60
C THR A 34 -1.98 2.07 10.13
N TYR A 35 -2.19 3.28 9.62
CA TYR A 35 -1.97 3.65 8.21
C TYR A 35 -2.75 2.81 7.20
N ILE A 36 -3.96 2.37 7.57
CA ILE A 36 -4.76 1.51 6.70
C ILE A 36 -5.53 2.35 5.69
N SER A 37 -5.14 2.22 4.42
CA SER A 37 -5.84 2.84 3.29
C SER A 37 -7.24 2.28 3.16
N ASN A 38 -8.23 3.15 2.95
CA ASN A 38 -9.66 2.85 2.94
C ASN A 38 -10.19 2.28 4.28
N GLY A 39 -9.47 2.48 5.39
CA GLY A 39 -9.86 1.96 6.69
C GLY A 39 -11.20 2.51 7.20
N ILE A 40 -11.54 3.75 6.84
CA ILE A 40 -12.83 4.38 7.19
C ILE A 40 -13.95 3.88 6.25
N ASN A 41 -13.71 3.85 4.93
CA ASN A 41 -14.74 3.62 3.94
C ASN A 41 -14.99 2.13 3.63
N SER A 42 -14.05 1.23 3.96
CA SER A 42 -14.18 -0.19 3.66
C SER A 42 -15.32 -0.86 4.44
N ASP A 43 -16.06 -1.74 3.79
CA ASP A 43 -17.01 -2.64 4.43
C ASP A 43 -16.36 -3.96 4.85
N VAL A 44 -15.25 -4.29 4.20
CA VAL A 44 -14.47 -5.52 4.43
C VAL A 44 -13.00 -5.17 4.61
N VAL A 45 -12.38 -5.74 5.64
CA VAL A 45 -10.95 -5.58 5.95
C VAL A 45 -10.30 -6.95 6.07
N ILE A 46 -9.27 -7.21 5.25
CA ILE A 46 -8.41 -8.38 5.42
C ILE A 46 -7.37 -8.03 6.50
N VAL A 47 -7.44 -8.70 7.64
CA VAL A 47 -6.57 -8.46 8.79
C VAL A 47 -5.50 -9.54 8.88
N ALA A 48 -4.22 -9.12 8.79
CA ALA A 48 -3.10 -9.99 9.08
C ALA A 48 -2.90 -10.08 10.61
N ALA A 49 -2.98 -11.30 11.15
CA ALA A 49 -2.80 -11.56 12.58
C ALA A 49 -1.90 -12.76 12.82
N LYS A 50 -1.13 -12.73 13.91
CA LYS A 50 -0.36 -13.89 14.38
C LYS A 50 -1.28 -14.93 14.99
N LEU A 51 -1.02 -16.20 14.69
CA LEU A 51 -1.66 -17.30 15.42
C LEU A 51 -1.15 -17.35 16.85
N ALA A 52 -2.07 -17.26 17.83
CA ALA A 52 -1.73 -17.24 19.25
C ALA A 52 -1.06 -18.53 19.72
N SER A 53 -1.36 -19.67 19.07
CA SER A 53 -0.83 -21.01 19.39
C SER A 53 0.49 -21.34 18.69
N ALA A 54 1.01 -20.48 17.80
CA ALA A 54 2.16 -20.83 16.98
C ALA A 54 3.48 -20.32 17.56
N GLU A 55 4.46 -21.23 17.66
CA GLU A 55 5.85 -20.88 18.03
C GLU A 55 6.61 -20.20 16.88
N LYS A 56 6.18 -20.40 15.62
CA LYS A 56 6.85 -19.87 14.44
C LYS A 56 6.50 -18.38 14.23
N LYS A 57 7.52 -17.55 14.11
CA LYS A 57 7.38 -16.08 13.89
C LYS A 57 6.50 -15.70 12.67
N HIS A 58 6.50 -16.51 11.63
CA HIS A 58 5.75 -16.27 10.38
C HIS A 58 4.38 -16.96 10.32
N ALA A 59 3.96 -17.62 11.39
CA ALA A 59 2.64 -18.25 11.43
C ALA A 59 1.55 -17.20 11.59
N MET A 60 1.04 -16.74 10.44
CA MET A 60 -0.02 -15.75 10.36
C MET A 60 -1.26 -16.33 9.71
N VAL A 61 -2.40 -15.78 10.08
CA VAL A 61 -3.69 -15.98 9.43
C VAL A 61 -4.17 -14.66 8.85
N LEU A 62 -4.83 -14.72 7.70
CA LEU A 62 -5.55 -13.61 7.10
C LEU A 62 -7.04 -13.80 7.38
N LEU A 63 -7.64 -12.85 8.08
CA LEU A 63 -9.04 -12.93 8.48
C LEU A 63 -9.83 -11.78 7.85
N ILE A 64 -11.00 -12.12 7.29
CA ILE A 64 -11.93 -11.14 6.73
C ILE A 64 -12.82 -10.63 7.85
N VAL A 65 -12.62 -9.37 8.21
CA VAL A 65 -13.41 -8.65 9.20
C VAL A 65 -14.38 -7.72 8.50
N GLU A 66 -15.65 -7.82 8.83
CA GLU A 66 -16.71 -7.03 8.22
C GLU A 66 -17.10 -5.84 9.09
N ARG A 67 -17.60 -4.80 8.44
CA ARG A 67 -18.16 -3.62 9.12
C ARG A 67 -19.28 -4.04 10.06
N GLY A 68 -19.21 -3.57 11.29
CA GLY A 68 -20.25 -3.82 12.30
C GLY A 68 -20.03 -5.09 13.14
N MET A 69 -18.93 -5.82 12.94
CA MET A 69 -18.56 -6.86 13.90
C MET A 69 -18.26 -6.24 15.27
N ASP A 70 -18.82 -6.82 16.34
CA ASP A 70 -18.62 -6.36 17.71
C ASP A 70 -17.13 -6.35 18.08
N GLY A 71 -16.67 -5.26 18.70
CA GLY A 71 -15.28 -5.07 19.09
C GLY A 71 -14.35 -4.60 17.95
N PHE A 72 -14.86 -4.43 16.72
CA PHE A 72 -14.12 -3.81 15.63
C PHE A 72 -14.45 -2.32 15.55
N GLU A 73 -13.46 -1.49 15.85
CA GLU A 73 -13.59 -0.04 15.85
C GLU A 73 -12.64 0.60 14.82
N ARG A 74 -13.13 1.65 14.17
CA ARG A 74 -12.33 2.52 13.33
C ARG A 74 -11.90 3.73 14.14
N GLY A 75 -10.61 4.00 14.14
CA GLY A 75 -10.06 5.19 14.74
C GLY A 75 -10.22 6.42 13.85
N ARG A 76 -9.37 7.38 14.08
CA ARG A 76 -9.40 8.63 13.33
C ARG A 76 -8.91 8.45 11.90
N ASN A 77 -9.44 9.27 10.99
CA ASN A 77 -8.85 9.49 9.68
C ASN A 77 -7.57 10.33 9.85
N LEU A 78 -6.43 9.80 9.42
CA LEU A 78 -5.12 10.42 9.62
C LEU A 78 -4.94 11.61 8.67
N LYS A 79 -4.37 12.71 9.17
CA LYS A 79 -3.99 13.86 8.34
C LYS A 79 -2.74 13.52 7.54
N LYS A 80 -2.82 13.66 6.22
CA LYS A 80 -1.72 13.36 5.30
C LYS A 80 -1.26 14.60 4.56
N MET A 81 -0.04 14.59 4.07
CA MET A 81 0.54 15.67 3.27
C MET A 81 -0.05 15.73 1.85
N GLY A 82 -0.67 14.67 1.35
CA GLY A 82 -1.30 14.59 0.04
C GLY A 82 -2.44 13.58 0.00
N MET A 83 -3.09 13.45 -1.14
CA MET A 83 -4.20 12.53 -1.41
C MET A 83 -5.34 12.63 -0.35
N PRO A 84 -5.93 13.82 -0.14
CA PRO A 84 -6.93 13.99 0.90
C PRO A 84 -8.23 13.20 0.65
N ALA A 85 -8.50 12.86 -0.61
CA ALA A 85 -9.67 12.07 -1.00
C ALA A 85 -9.56 10.58 -0.63
N GLN A 86 -8.36 10.06 -0.43
CA GLN A 86 -8.14 8.71 0.06
C GLN A 86 -8.05 8.73 1.58
N ASP A 87 -8.95 8.05 2.28
CA ASP A 87 -8.84 7.89 3.72
C ASP A 87 -7.71 6.95 4.11
N THR A 88 -7.14 7.19 5.27
CA THR A 88 -6.13 6.36 5.90
C THR A 88 -6.37 6.37 7.39
N ALA A 89 -6.60 5.22 8.00
CA ALA A 89 -7.10 5.14 9.37
C ALA A 89 -6.30 4.21 10.28
N GLU A 90 -6.55 4.38 11.57
CA GLU A 90 -6.26 3.41 12.61
C GLU A 90 -7.45 2.46 12.75
N LEU A 91 -7.19 1.19 13.01
CA LEU A 91 -8.20 0.17 13.25
C LEU A 91 -7.88 -0.53 14.56
N PHE A 92 -8.91 -0.79 15.37
CA PHE A 92 -8.80 -1.44 16.68
C PHE A 92 -9.67 -2.69 16.73
N PHE A 93 -9.13 -3.74 17.33
CA PHE A 93 -9.77 -5.03 17.46
C PHE A 93 -9.71 -5.43 18.93
N GLN A 94 -10.89 -5.58 19.56
CA GLN A 94 -11.01 -5.99 20.95
C GLN A 94 -11.98 -7.15 21.06
N ASN A 95 -11.45 -8.35 21.22
CA ASN A 95 -12.23 -9.59 21.29
C ASN A 95 -13.17 -9.78 20.08
N VAL A 96 -12.75 -9.34 18.89
CA VAL A 96 -13.58 -9.45 17.69
C VAL A 96 -13.77 -10.91 17.33
N LYS A 97 -15.03 -11.34 17.25
CA LYS A 97 -15.39 -12.70 16.86
C LYS A 97 -15.55 -12.77 15.34
N VAL A 98 -14.68 -13.51 14.70
CA VAL A 98 -14.68 -13.69 13.24
C VAL A 98 -15.11 -15.13 12.90
N PRO A 99 -16.12 -15.33 12.06
CA PRO A 99 -16.57 -16.65 11.66
C PRO A 99 -15.44 -17.50 11.05
N LYS A 100 -15.47 -18.80 11.24
CA LYS A 100 -14.47 -19.73 10.68
C LYS A 100 -14.35 -19.65 9.16
N GLY A 101 -15.46 -19.40 8.48
CA GLY A 101 -15.49 -19.25 7.02
C GLY A 101 -14.82 -17.98 6.49
N ASN A 102 -14.49 -17.01 7.36
CA ASN A 102 -13.87 -15.75 7.00
C ASN A 102 -12.33 -15.83 7.01
N VAL A 103 -11.75 -17.02 6.90
CA VAL A 103 -10.30 -17.21 6.71
C VAL A 103 -9.97 -17.12 5.23
N LEU A 104 -8.99 -16.29 4.89
CA LEU A 104 -8.44 -16.21 3.54
C LEU A 104 -7.22 -17.15 3.44
N GLY A 105 -7.37 -18.23 2.68
CA GLY A 105 -6.35 -19.26 2.53
C GLY A 105 -6.20 -20.15 3.78
N GLU A 106 -5.00 -20.66 4.01
CA GLU A 106 -4.69 -21.59 5.10
C GLU A 106 -4.14 -20.86 6.33
N PRO A 107 -4.66 -21.14 7.55
CA PRO A 107 -4.07 -20.61 8.77
C PRO A 107 -2.59 -21.00 8.89
N GLY A 108 -1.74 -20.04 9.28
CA GLY A 108 -0.30 -20.23 9.35
C GLY A 108 0.47 -19.87 8.07
N ARG A 109 -0.21 -19.70 6.94
CA ARG A 109 0.41 -19.32 5.66
C ARG A 109 0.20 -17.85 5.26
N GLY A 110 -0.49 -17.07 6.06
CA GLY A 110 -0.82 -15.67 5.76
C GLY A 110 0.40 -14.82 5.39
N PHE A 111 1.55 -15.02 6.03
CA PHE A 111 2.78 -14.32 5.67
C PHE A 111 3.19 -14.56 4.20
N TYR A 112 3.13 -15.79 3.73
CA TYR A 112 3.52 -16.13 2.36
C TYR A 112 2.56 -15.54 1.33
N TYR A 113 1.25 -15.57 1.58
CA TYR A 113 0.26 -14.93 0.72
C TYR A 113 0.48 -13.43 0.57
N LEU A 114 0.86 -12.74 1.65
CA LEU A 114 1.22 -11.32 1.60
C LEU A 114 2.48 -11.11 0.76
N MET A 115 3.50 -11.96 0.90
CA MET A 115 4.76 -11.83 0.14
C MET A 115 4.55 -12.06 -1.37
N GLU A 116 3.71 -13.01 -1.76
CA GLU A 116 3.35 -13.27 -3.16
C GLU A 116 2.72 -12.05 -3.83
N GLY A 117 1.86 -11.31 -3.11
CA GLY A 117 1.20 -10.09 -3.63
C GLY A 117 2.12 -8.89 -3.77
N LEU A 118 3.18 -8.79 -2.95
CA LEU A 118 4.02 -7.58 -2.88
C LEU A 118 4.76 -7.24 -4.18
N ALA A 119 5.16 -8.24 -4.96
CA ALA A 119 5.87 -8.00 -6.24
C ALA A 119 4.95 -7.24 -7.22
N GLU A 120 3.69 -7.65 -7.29
CA GLU A 120 2.68 -7.03 -8.15
C GLU A 120 2.31 -5.62 -7.66
N GLU A 121 2.11 -5.44 -6.35
CA GLU A 121 1.84 -4.13 -5.75
C GLU A 121 2.96 -3.12 -6.03
N ARG A 122 4.22 -3.55 -5.96
CA ARG A 122 5.39 -2.73 -6.29
C ARG A 122 5.43 -2.35 -7.76
N LEU A 123 5.11 -3.28 -8.66
CA LEU A 123 5.05 -3.02 -10.09
C LEU A 123 3.94 -2.01 -10.42
N ILE A 124 2.74 -2.16 -9.84
CA ILE A 124 1.64 -1.20 -9.99
C ILE A 124 2.06 0.20 -9.50
N SER A 125 2.77 0.27 -8.37
CA SER A 125 3.30 1.53 -7.84
C SER A 125 4.33 2.16 -8.77
N ALA A 126 5.20 1.36 -9.39
CA ALA A 126 6.20 1.83 -10.36
C ALA A 126 5.53 2.40 -11.63
N VAL A 127 4.52 1.70 -12.18
CA VAL A 127 3.72 2.17 -13.32
C VAL A 127 3.06 3.52 -13.01
N GLY A 128 2.42 3.63 -11.85
CA GLY A 128 1.81 4.89 -11.41
C GLY A 128 2.82 6.03 -11.23
N SER A 129 4.00 5.71 -10.69
CA SER A 129 5.04 6.70 -10.43
C SER A 129 5.63 7.27 -11.73
N ILE A 130 5.94 6.42 -12.72
CA ILE A 130 6.49 6.91 -14.00
C ILE A 130 5.46 7.69 -14.81
N ALA A 131 4.19 7.29 -14.79
CA ALA A 131 3.11 8.05 -15.42
C ALA A 131 2.96 9.45 -14.80
N ASN A 132 3.04 9.56 -13.47
CA ASN A 132 3.02 10.84 -12.77
C ASN A 132 4.26 11.70 -13.09
N ALA A 133 5.44 11.10 -13.15
CA ALA A 133 6.68 11.79 -13.52
C ALA A 133 6.57 12.37 -14.94
N ARG A 134 6.11 11.59 -15.93
CA ARG A 134 5.87 12.06 -17.30
C ARG A 134 4.89 13.21 -17.33
N LYS A 135 3.77 13.10 -16.63
CA LYS A 135 2.76 14.18 -16.58
C LYS A 135 3.31 15.47 -15.94
N ALA A 136 4.06 15.35 -14.87
CA ALA A 136 4.71 16.49 -14.22
C ALA A 136 5.73 17.17 -15.14
N PHE A 137 6.52 16.36 -15.88
CA PHE A 137 7.48 16.84 -16.87
C PHE A 137 6.78 17.62 -18.00
N ASP A 138 5.70 17.08 -18.58
CA ASP A 138 4.96 17.73 -19.67
C ASP A 138 4.38 19.08 -19.24
N ILE A 139 3.82 19.15 -18.03
CA ILE A 139 3.32 20.40 -17.45
C ILE A 139 4.47 21.40 -17.26
N THR A 140 5.61 20.92 -16.74
CA THR A 140 6.80 21.75 -16.52
C THR A 140 7.36 22.25 -17.85
N ARG A 141 7.44 21.39 -18.87
CA ARG A 141 7.89 21.76 -20.21
C ARG A 141 7.02 22.90 -20.81
N ALA A 142 5.70 22.74 -20.72
CA ALA A 142 4.79 23.78 -21.18
C ALA A 142 4.99 25.11 -20.43
N TYR A 143 5.17 25.03 -19.11
CA TYR A 143 5.40 26.22 -18.28
C TYR A 143 6.71 26.93 -18.61
N VAL A 144 7.85 26.22 -18.75
CA VAL A 144 9.13 26.88 -19.03
C VAL A 144 9.21 27.46 -20.45
N MET A 145 8.43 26.95 -21.39
CA MET A 145 8.30 27.51 -22.73
C MET A 145 7.52 28.83 -22.74
N ASP A 146 6.52 28.98 -21.89
CA ASP A 146 5.68 30.18 -21.80
C ASP A 146 6.24 31.24 -20.83
N ARG A 147 6.78 30.81 -19.68
CA ARG A 147 7.29 31.71 -18.63
C ARG A 147 8.49 32.49 -19.12
N LYS A 148 8.38 33.83 -19.06
CA LYS A 148 9.49 34.73 -19.41
C LYS A 148 10.30 35.17 -18.18
N LEU A 149 11.63 35.16 -18.34
CA LEU A 149 12.61 35.66 -17.42
C LEU A 149 13.60 36.53 -18.19
N PHE A 150 13.82 37.78 -17.77
CA PHE A 150 14.63 38.76 -18.49
C PHE A 150 14.21 38.95 -19.97
N GLY A 151 12.90 38.92 -20.24
CA GLY A 151 12.32 39.12 -21.58
C GLY A 151 12.37 37.91 -22.51
N ARG A 152 12.93 36.75 -22.09
CA ARG A 152 13.05 35.51 -22.87
C ARG A 152 12.36 34.34 -22.16
N PRO A 153 11.92 33.31 -22.88
CA PRO A 153 11.42 32.09 -22.28
C PRO A 153 12.38 31.48 -21.26
N LEU A 154 11.89 30.94 -20.16
CA LEU A 154 12.72 30.28 -19.16
C LEU A 154 13.45 29.09 -19.76
N ALA A 155 12.88 28.44 -20.76
CA ALA A 155 13.47 27.35 -21.53
C ALA A 155 14.80 27.75 -22.26
N GLU A 156 15.06 29.02 -22.48
CA GLU A 156 16.33 29.51 -23.10
C GLU A 156 17.47 29.56 -22.08
N GLN A 157 17.20 29.43 -20.79
CA GLN A 157 18.23 29.39 -19.77
C GLN A 157 18.96 28.05 -19.78
N GLN A 158 20.30 28.08 -19.91
CA GLN A 158 21.12 26.86 -20.03
C GLN A 158 20.87 25.83 -18.93
N ASN A 159 20.77 26.26 -17.68
CA ASN A 159 20.47 25.34 -16.56
C ASN A 159 19.10 24.68 -16.74
N THR A 160 18.08 25.40 -17.21
CA THR A 160 16.74 24.84 -17.49
C THR A 160 16.82 23.78 -18.60
N GLN A 161 17.56 24.08 -19.69
CA GLN A 161 17.77 23.14 -20.79
C GLN A 161 18.42 21.84 -20.31
N PHE A 162 19.50 21.93 -19.54
CA PHE A 162 20.20 20.76 -19.03
C PHE A 162 19.31 19.92 -18.10
N ARG A 163 18.63 20.55 -17.15
CA ARG A 163 17.73 19.84 -16.24
C ARG A 163 16.54 19.20 -16.94
N MET A 164 15.97 19.86 -17.94
CA MET A 164 14.87 19.29 -18.72
C MET A 164 15.35 18.09 -19.55
N ALA A 165 16.53 18.18 -20.18
CA ALA A 165 17.10 17.09 -20.96
C ALA A 165 17.45 15.87 -20.07
N GLU A 166 18.04 16.08 -18.89
CA GLU A 166 18.33 15.03 -17.92
C GLU A 166 17.05 14.31 -17.48
N MET A 167 16.03 15.08 -17.07
CA MET A 167 14.76 14.51 -16.61
C MET A 167 14.02 13.74 -17.71
N ASP A 168 14.03 14.23 -18.95
CA ASP A 168 13.39 13.55 -20.08
C ASP A 168 14.07 12.20 -20.36
N ALA A 169 15.41 12.20 -20.41
CA ALA A 169 16.17 10.97 -20.61
C ALA A 169 15.94 9.94 -19.47
N GLU A 170 15.93 10.38 -18.20
CA GLU A 170 15.68 9.50 -17.08
C GLU A 170 14.26 8.91 -17.11
N ILE A 171 13.25 9.72 -17.44
CA ILE A 171 11.86 9.26 -17.56
C ILE A 171 11.75 8.22 -18.67
N ASP A 172 12.36 8.43 -19.83
CA ASP A 172 12.32 7.48 -20.95
C ASP A 172 13.01 6.16 -20.60
N LEU A 173 14.18 6.21 -19.96
CA LEU A 173 14.87 5.01 -19.48
C LEU A 173 14.04 4.20 -18.50
N VAL A 174 13.45 4.88 -17.50
CA VAL A 174 12.61 4.21 -16.50
C VAL A 174 11.32 3.68 -17.11
N GLN A 175 10.72 4.39 -18.08
CA GLN A 175 9.52 3.93 -18.77
C GLN A 175 9.78 2.60 -19.50
N VAL A 176 10.87 2.53 -20.29
CA VAL A 176 11.26 1.30 -21.01
C VAL A 176 11.48 0.13 -20.05
N TYR A 177 12.12 0.40 -18.89
CA TYR A 177 12.36 -0.64 -17.89
C TYR A 177 11.07 -1.11 -17.22
N VAL A 178 10.15 -0.20 -16.88
CA VAL A 178 8.84 -0.54 -16.29
C VAL A 178 8.01 -1.35 -17.29
N ASP A 179 8.00 -0.95 -18.58
CA ASP A 179 7.28 -1.69 -19.63
C ASP A 179 7.82 -3.11 -19.77
N HIS A 180 9.15 -3.29 -19.74
CA HIS A 180 9.77 -4.61 -19.74
C HIS A 180 9.33 -5.45 -18.52
N CYS A 181 9.34 -4.89 -17.32
CA CYS A 181 8.88 -5.58 -16.12
C CYS A 181 7.40 -6.00 -16.19
N VAL A 182 6.55 -5.19 -16.84
CA VAL A 182 5.13 -5.54 -17.07
C VAL A 182 4.99 -6.73 -18.01
N VAL A 183 5.78 -6.76 -19.10
CA VAL A 183 5.78 -7.88 -20.06
C VAL A 183 6.25 -9.16 -19.37
N GLU A 184 7.41 -9.14 -18.72
CA GLU A 184 7.95 -10.30 -17.98
C GLU A 184 6.92 -10.85 -16.97
N ARG A 185 6.28 -9.97 -16.19
CA ARG A 185 5.27 -10.39 -15.21
C ARG A 185 4.03 -11.00 -15.85
N SER A 186 3.66 -10.57 -17.05
CA SER A 186 2.52 -11.13 -17.80
C SER A 186 2.81 -12.53 -18.38
N GLU A 187 4.08 -12.81 -18.71
CA GLU A 187 4.52 -14.09 -19.25
C GLU A 187 4.72 -15.17 -18.17
N GLU A 188 4.95 -14.75 -16.89
CA GLU A 188 5.05 -15.67 -15.74
C GLU A 188 3.71 -16.28 -15.30
N ARG A 189 2.57 -15.81 -15.82
CA ARG A 189 1.21 -16.27 -15.49
C ARG A 189 0.66 -17.24 -16.51
#